data_988566cbd45513423633b9bab62df633
#
_entry.id   988566cbd45513423633b9bab62df633
#
_cell.length_a   1.000
_cell.length_b   1.000
_cell.length_c   1.000
_cell.angle_alpha   90.00
_cell.angle_beta   90.00
_cell.angle_gamma   90.00
#
_symmetry.space_group_name_H-M   'P 1'
#
loop_
_entity.id
_entity.type
_entity.pdbx_description
1 polymer ?
#
loop_
_entity_poly.entity_id
_entity_poly.type
_entity_poly.pdbx_seq_one_letter_code
_entity_poly.pdbx_strand_id
1 'polypeptide(L)'
;MEAQIQKLLSVVSTLIALQIVTLATVVGVTWYSHNDLKQDLSRVASSRGQPSPPVPVGNWRAFVREHNATQGKEDAAIVVVEYSDFQCPYCKKYSDGTRRQIADQYGDKVRMVFKHYPLEQMHPHAMTAAIAAQCARREGRFWDIHDRFFSQPDVLDVDSVVAIGKSLGLSDRYAECVIGEETRAEVEQDIRDATEVGVSGTPTLMVNGEFMVGAQSVSAFRSMFEKVGASY
;
A
#
# COMPACT_ATOMS: atom_id res chain seq x y z
N MET A 1 -44.05 -16.18 71.60
CA MET A 1 -42.72 -16.60 71.09
C MET A 1 -42.72 -16.74 69.55
N GLU A 2 -43.62 -17.50 68.96
CA GLU A 2 -43.75 -17.72 67.50
C GLU A 2 -43.92 -16.43 66.68
N ALA A 3 -44.78 -15.48 67.13
CA ALA A 3 -44.99 -14.23 66.37
C ALA A 3 -43.77 -13.32 66.31
N GLN A 4 -42.85 -13.36 67.29
CA GLN A 4 -41.60 -12.63 67.25
C GLN A 4 -40.55 -13.28 66.33
N ILE A 5 -40.54 -14.62 66.30
CA ILE A 5 -39.67 -15.37 65.37
C ILE A 5 -40.09 -15.11 63.93
N GLN A 6 -41.37 -15.13 63.62
CA GLN A 6 -41.89 -14.82 62.28
C GLN A 6 -41.56 -13.40 61.82
N LYS A 7 -41.65 -12.39 62.70
CA LYS A 7 -41.19 -11.02 62.38
C LYS A 7 -39.69 -10.94 62.12
N LEU A 8 -38.89 -11.65 62.90
CA LEU A 8 -37.45 -11.67 62.71
C LEU A 8 -37.07 -12.31 61.37
N LEU A 9 -37.70 -13.41 61.03
CA LEU A 9 -37.49 -14.15 59.76
C LEU A 9 -37.86 -13.27 58.54
N SER A 10 -38.98 -12.50 58.67
CA SER A 10 -39.40 -11.61 57.56
C SER A 10 -38.41 -10.43 57.34
N VAL A 11 -37.86 -9.86 58.46
CA VAL A 11 -36.86 -8.80 58.35
C VAL A 11 -35.56 -9.34 57.77
N VAL A 12 -35.11 -10.51 58.18
CA VAL A 12 -33.90 -11.17 57.63
C VAL A 12 -34.07 -11.45 56.14
N SER A 13 -35.22 -12.01 55.74
CA SER A 13 -35.48 -12.29 54.32
C SER A 13 -35.52 -11.04 53.45
N THR A 14 -36.09 -9.93 53.94
CA THR A 14 -36.06 -8.65 53.19
C THR A 14 -34.67 -8.06 53.09
N LEU A 15 -33.83 -8.14 54.12
CA LEU A 15 -32.45 -7.69 54.10
C LEU A 15 -31.59 -8.52 53.10
N ILE A 16 -31.77 -9.83 53.08
CA ILE A 16 -31.08 -10.73 52.12
C ILE A 16 -31.53 -10.39 50.68
N ALA A 17 -32.82 -10.20 50.44
CA ALA A 17 -33.32 -9.80 49.11
C ALA A 17 -32.74 -8.46 48.68
N LEU A 18 -32.63 -7.48 49.57
CA LEU A 18 -32.02 -6.17 49.27
C LEU A 18 -30.53 -6.31 48.91
N GLN A 19 -29.78 -7.16 49.61
CA GLN A 19 -28.38 -7.41 49.32
C GLN A 19 -28.17 -8.12 47.98
N ILE A 20 -29.04 -9.02 47.60
CA ILE A 20 -28.97 -9.73 46.29
C ILE A 20 -29.24 -8.71 45.16
N VAL A 21 -30.21 -7.83 45.32
CA VAL A 21 -30.51 -6.80 44.30
C VAL A 21 -29.33 -5.81 44.14
N THR A 22 -28.74 -5.36 45.25
CA THR A 22 -27.56 -4.47 45.19
C THR A 22 -26.35 -5.17 44.55
N LEU A 23 -26.10 -6.42 44.88
CA LEU A 23 -25.03 -7.21 44.27
C LEU A 23 -25.25 -7.38 42.76
N ALA A 24 -26.47 -7.71 42.34
CA ALA A 24 -26.83 -7.86 40.92
C ALA A 24 -26.67 -6.57 40.12
N THR A 25 -27.05 -5.41 40.71
CA THR A 25 -26.85 -4.12 40.05
C THR A 25 -25.39 -3.73 39.93
N VAL A 26 -24.56 -3.94 40.96
CA VAL A 26 -23.14 -3.66 40.92
C VAL A 26 -22.43 -4.56 39.89
N VAL A 27 -22.74 -5.85 39.88
CA VAL A 27 -22.17 -6.80 38.89
C VAL A 27 -22.62 -6.44 37.48
N GLY A 28 -23.89 -6.08 37.28
CA GLY A 28 -24.43 -5.65 35.98
C GLY A 28 -23.75 -4.38 35.46
N VAL A 29 -23.55 -3.37 36.30
CA VAL A 29 -22.88 -2.13 35.92
C VAL A 29 -21.41 -2.36 35.61
N THR A 30 -20.70 -3.18 36.41
CA THR A 30 -19.30 -3.49 36.13
C THR A 30 -19.11 -4.32 34.85
N TRP A 31 -20.00 -5.26 34.58
CA TRP A 31 -19.98 -6.05 33.36
C TRP A 31 -20.26 -5.16 32.12
N TYR A 32 -21.25 -4.27 32.22
CA TYR A 32 -21.58 -3.32 31.13
C TYR A 32 -20.42 -2.40 30.81
N SER A 33 -19.85 -1.74 31.83
CA SER A 33 -18.70 -0.83 31.63
C SER A 33 -17.45 -1.55 31.13
N HIS A 34 -17.22 -2.80 31.51
CA HIS A 34 -16.10 -3.61 31.02
C HIS A 34 -16.25 -4.00 29.55
N ASN A 35 -17.47 -4.29 29.08
CA ASN A 35 -17.73 -4.59 27.69
C ASN A 35 -17.64 -3.35 26.79
N ASP A 36 -18.14 -2.21 27.24
CA ASP A 36 -18.00 -0.93 26.51
C ASP A 36 -16.51 -0.55 26.37
N LEU A 37 -15.73 -0.66 27.44
CA LEU A 37 -14.30 -0.39 27.42
C LEU A 37 -13.54 -1.33 26.47
N LYS A 38 -13.89 -2.62 26.44
CA LYS A 38 -13.32 -3.57 25.48
C LYS A 38 -13.65 -3.21 24.02
N GLN A 39 -14.88 -2.79 23.75
CA GLN A 39 -15.28 -2.38 22.40
C GLN A 39 -14.56 -1.11 21.98
N ASP A 40 -14.43 -0.13 22.87
CA ASP A 40 -13.70 1.10 22.57
C ASP A 40 -12.20 0.86 22.39
N LEU A 41 -11.59 0.01 23.22
CA LEU A 41 -10.19 -0.41 23.05
C LEU A 41 -9.98 -1.17 21.73
N SER A 42 -10.93 -2.01 21.33
CA SER A 42 -10.85 -2.72 20.05
C SER A 42 -10.99 -1.77 18.85
N ARG A 43 -11.86 -0.75 18.94
CA ARG A 43 -11.99 0.30 17.92
C ARG A 43 -10.72 1.14 17.82
N VAL A 44 -10.16 1.56 18.96
CA VAL A 44 -8.92 2.33 18.98
C VAL A 44 -7.72 1.49 18.50
N ALA A 45 -7.66 0.21 18.84
CA ALA A 45 -6.63 -0.71 18.35
C ALA A 45 -6.75 -0.94 16.84
N SER A 46 -7.96 -1.10 16.32
CA SER A 46 -8.19 -1.26 14.88
C SER A 46 -7.95 0.03 14.08
N SER A 47 -8.14 1.20 14.68
CA SER A 47 -7.84 2.49 14.04
C SER A 47 -6.36 2.88 14.09
N ARG A 48 -5.59 2.36 15.06
CA ARG A 48 -4.15 2.67 15.21
C ARG A 48 -3.23 2.00 14.21
N GLY A 49 -3.72 1.04 13.41
CA GLY A 49 -2.91 0.26 12.48
C GLY A 49 -3.17 0.50 11.01
N GLN A 50 -4.18 1.26 10.64
CA GLN A 50 -4.41 1.58 9.23
C GLN A 50 -3.82 2.96 8.91
N PRO A 51 -2.80 3.01 8.04
CA PRO A 51 -2.32 4.29 7.54
C PRO A 51 -3.48 5.01 6.85
N SER A 52 -3.63 6.29 7.14
CA SER A 52 -4.61 7.13 6.43
C SER A 52 -4.32 7.07 4.93
N PRO A 53 -5.34 6.98 4.06
CA PRO A 53 -5.11 7.05 2.62
C PRO A 53 -4.40 8.37 2.28
N PRO A 54 -3.49 8.37 1.30
CA PRO A 54 -2.83 9.59 0.88
C PRO A 54 -3.86 10.61 0.38
N VAL A 55 -3.60 11.89 0.68
CA VAL A 55 -4.49 12.99 0.27
C VAL A 55 -4.05 13.56 -1.08
N PRO A 56 -4.97 14.11 -1.90
CA PRO A 56 -4.62 14.68 -3.20
C PRO A 56 -3.49 15.71 -3.13
N VAL A 57 -2.56 15.65 -4.07
CA VAL A 57 -1.37 16.51 -4.14
C VAL A 57 -1.48 17.50 -5.29
N GLY A 58 -1.62 18.80 -4.97
CA GLY A 58 -1.76 19.85 -5.98
C GLY A 58 -0.53 20.02 -6.88
N ASN A 59 0.67 19.98 -6.30
CA ASN A 59 1.94 20.06 -7.04
C ASN A 59 2.55 18.69 -7.29
N TRP A 60 1.76 17.74 -7.74
CA TRP A 60 2.18 16.35 -7.94
C TRP A 60 3.30 16.16 -8.98
N ARG A 61 3.42 17.10 -9.95
CA ARG A 61 4.49 17.05 -10.97
C ARG A 61 5.89 17.15 -10.35
N ALA A 62 6.04 17.78 -9.20
CA ALA A 62 7.31 17.86 -8.47
C ALA A 62 7.81 16.48 -7.98
N PHE A 63 6.95 15.48 -7.93
CA PHE A 63 7.30 14.11 -7.56
C PHE A 63 7.63 13.22 -8.76
N VAL A 64 7.51 13.72 -9.99
CA VAL A 64 8.01 13.04 -11.19
C VAL A 64 9.44 13.49 -11.43
N ARG A 65 10.40 12.59 -11.21
CA ARG A 65 11.83 12.88 -11.30
C ARG A 65 12.39 12.46 -12.67
N GLU A 66 13.49 13.07 -13.07
CA GLU A 66 14.19 12.72 -14.30
C GLU A 66 14.64 11.26 -14.35
N HIS A 67 14.99 10.68 -13.18
CA HIS A 67 15.37 9.29 -13.06
C HIS A 67 14.19 8.30 -13.09
N ASN A 68 12.94 8.75 -13.10
CA ASN A 68 11.81 7.83 -13.17
C ASN A 68 11.65 7.26 -14.58
N ALA A 69 11.37 5.96 -14.67
CA ALA A 69 11.04 5.34 -15.95
C ALA A 69 9.63 5.78 -16.40
N THR A 70 9.51 6.17 -17.66
CA THR A 70 8.25 6.64 -18.22
C THR A 70 7.88 5.90 -19.49
N GLN A 71 6.58 5.78 -19.78
CA GLN A 71 6.03 5.24 -21.01
C GLN A 71 4.84 6.09 -21.43
N GLY A 72 4.70 6.38 -22.71
CA GLY A 72 3.69 7.30 -23.27
C GLY A 72 4.28 8.68 -23.56
N LYS A 73 3.44 9.56 -24.11
CA LYS A 73 3.88 10.91 -24.50
C LYS A 73 4.15 11.80 -23.29
N GLU A 74 5.12 12.69 -23.42
CA GLU A 74 5.49 13.64 -22.36
C GLU A 74 4.37 14.62 -22.05
N ASP A 75 3.64 15.05 -23.06
CA ASP A 75 2.53 15.99 -23.03
C ASP A 75 1.16 15.32 -22.81
N ALA A 76 1.13 14.04 -22.46
CA ALA A 76 -0.12 13.33 -22.17
C ALA A 76 -0.95 14.05 -21.10
N ALA A 77 -2.25 14.19 -21.36
CA ALA A 77 -3.18 14.87 -20.46
C ALA A 77 -3.34 14.16 -19.10
N ILE A 78 -3.15 12.84 -19.11
CA ILE A 78 -3.22 12.00 -17.93
C ILE A 78 -1.83 11.46 -17.61
N VAL A 79 -1.40 11.66 -16.38
CA VAL A 79 -0.16 11.05 -15.87
C VAL A 79 -0.52 10.14 -14.72
N VAL A 80 -0.15 8.87 -14.83
CA VAL A 80 -0.29 7.85 -13.78
C VAL A 80 1.08 7.56 -13.20
N VAL A 81 1.30 7.97 -11.96
CA VAL A 81 2.51 7.63 -11.20
C VAL A 81 2.22 6.39 -10.37
N GLU A 82 2.97 5.33 -10.60
CA GLU A 82 2.88 4.06 -9.90
C GLU A 82 4.00 3.94 -8.87
N TYR A 83 3.66 3.85 -7.60
CA TYR A 83 4.58 3.44 -6.53
C TYR A 83 4.49 1.92 -6.36
N SER A 84 5.57 1.22 -6.65
CA SER A 84 5.53 -0.23 -6.90
C SER A 84 6.74 -0.98 -6.34
N ASP A 85 6.53 -2.29 -6.14
CA ASP A 85 7.52 -3.25 -5.64
C ASP A 85 7.44 -4.51 -6.49
N PHE A 86 8.57 -4.95 -7.04
CA PHE A 86 8.63 -6.09 -7.95
C PHE A 86 8.30 -7.44 -7.30
N GLN A 87 8.40 -7.57 -5.97
CA GLN A 87 8.00 -8.77 -5.25
C GLN A 87 6.56 -8.73 -4.73
N CYS A 88 5.88 -7.58 -4.83
CA CYS A 88 4.51 -7.43 -4.36
C CYS A 88 3.51 -8.12 -5.30
N PRO A 89 2.71 -9.10 -4.81
CA PRO A 89 1.76 -9.81 -5.65
C PRO A 89 0.64 -8.92 -6.22
N TYR A 90 0.28 -7.86 -5.52
CA TYR A 90 -0.70 -6.89 -6.00
C TYR A 90 -0.13 -5.98 -7.10
N CYS A 91 1.19 -5.63 -7.03
CA CYS A 91 1.88 -4.92 -8.10
C CYS A 91 1.95 -5.77 -9.36
N LYS A 92 2.32 -7.05 -9.23
CA LYS A 92 2.24 -8.01 -10.33
C LYS A 92 0.85 -8.07 -10.95
N LYS A 93 -0.20 -8.20 -10.14
CA LYS A 93 -1.59 -8.23 -10.62
C LYS A 93 -1.97 -6.96 -11.39
N TYR A 94 -1.56 -5.79 -10.91
CA TYR A 94 -1.78 -4.52 -11.59
C TYR A 94 -1.00 -4.46 -12.91
N SER A 95 0.28 -4.79 -12.90
CA SER A 95 1.16 -4.78 -14.07
C SER A 95 0.66 -5.70 -15.17
N ASP A 96 0.38 -6.98 -14.86
CA ASP A 96 -0.04 -7.99 -15.83
C ASP A 96 -1.45 -7.75 -16.38
N GLY A 97 -2.31 -7.09 -15.60
CA GLY A 97 -3.72 -6.88 -15.94
C GLY A 97 -4.03 -5.44 -16.33
N THR A 98 -4.30 -4.61 -15.33
CA THR A 98 -4.89 -3.27 -15.52
C THR A 98 -3.96 -2.33 -16.28
N ARG A 99 -2.65 -2.30 -15.94
CA ARG A 99 -1.67 -1.43 -16.58
C ARG A 99 -1.63 -1.62 -18.11
N ARG A 100 -1.56 -2.89 -18.55
CA ARG A 100 -1.54 -3.23 -19.99
C ARG A 100 -2.82 -2.78 -20.69
N GLN A 101 -3.97 -3.06 -20.08
CA GLN A 101 -5.26 -2.65 -20.65
C GLN A 101 -5.39 -1.12 -20.75
N ILE A 102 -4.86 -0.37 -19.79
CA ILE A 102 -4.84 1.11 -19.85
C ILE A 102 -3.93 1.56 -20.99
N ALA A 103 -2.72 1.00 -21.11
CA ALA A 103 -1.81 1.33 -22.20
C ALA A 103 -2.44 1.06 -23.58
N ASP A 104 -3.13 -0.08 -23.74
CA ASP A 104 -3.79 -0.47 -24.99
C ASP A 104 -5.01 0.43 -25.32
N GLN A 105 -5.83 0.76 -24.31
CA GLN A 105 -7.08 1.51 -24.52
C GLN A 105 -6.87 3.01 -24.69
N TYR A 106 -5.89 3.57 -23.98
CA TYR A 106 -5.69 5.03 -23.94
C TYR A 106 -4.45 5.50 -24.69
N GLY A 107 -3.49 4.60 -24.96
CA GLY A 107 -2.30 4.88 -25.77
C GLY A 107 -1.59 6.17 -25.37
N ASP A 108 -1.40 7.06 -26.33
CA ASP A 108 -0.70 8.33 -26.17
C ASP A 108 -1.40 9.35 -25.24
N LYS A 109 -2.64 9.08 -24.82
CA LYS A 109 -3.38 9.98 -23.90
C LYS A 109 -2.95 9.82 -22.45
N VAL A 110 -2.27 8.71 -22.12
CA VAL A 110 -1.81 8.37 -20.77
C VAL A 110 -0.29 8.21 -20.78
N ARG A 111 0.37 8.91 -19.86
CA ARG A 111 1.79 8.71 -19.53
C ARG A 111 1.88 7.92 -18.23
N MET A 112 2.54 6.79 -18.26
CA MET A 112 2.89 5.99 -17.09
C MET A 112 4.25 6.43 -16.56
N VAL A 113 4.36 6.59 -15.26
CA VAL A 113 5.60 6.89 -14.53
C VAL A 113 5.77 5.85 -13.44
N PHE A 114 6.89 5.16 -13.42
CA PHE A 114 7.20 4.16 -12.40
C PHE A 114 8.09 4.76 -11.32
N LYS A 115 7.73 4.56 -10.06
CA LYS A 115 8.51 4.91 -8.88
C LYS A 115 8.70 3.69 -8.00
N HIS A 116 9.93 3.52 -7.54
CA HIS A 116 10.28 2.41 -6.68
C HIS A 116 9.81 2.65 -5.24
N TYR A 117 9.12 1.65 -4.67
CA TYR A 117 8.76 1.63 -3.25
C TYR A 117 8.94 0.22 -2.68
N PRO A 118 10.21 -0.24 -2.56
CA PRO A 118 10.52 -1.59 -2.08
C PRO A 118 10.15 -1.74 -0.61
N LEU A 119 9.36 -2.76 -0.29
CA LEU A 119 8.90 -3.10 1.05
C LEU A 119 9.83 -4.14 1.70
N GLU A 120 11.06 -3.76 1.97
CA GLU A 120 12.16 -4.64 2.40
C GLU A 120 11.85 -5.51 3.63
N GLN A 121 10.96 -5.05 4.51
CA GLN A 121 10.53 -5.84 5.68
C GLN A 121 9.71 -7.08 5.32
N MET A 122 9.05 -7.08 4.16
CA MET A 122 8.20 -8.16 3.66
C MET A 122 8.80 -8.87 2.46
N HIS A 123 9.59 -8.16 1.65
CA HIS A 123 10.10 -8.59 0.37
C HIS A 123 11.64 -8.50 0.34
N PRO A 124 12.36 -9.61 0.60
CA PRO A 124 13.80 -9.59 0.87
C PRO A 124 14.66 -9.12 -0.31
N HIS A 125 14.16 -9.20 -1.54
CA HIS A 125 14.89 -8.80 -2.75
C HIS A 125 14.31 -7.56 -3.42
N ALA A 126 13.35 -6.88 -2.80
CA ALA A 126 12.68 -5.73 -3.39
C ALA A 126 13.63 -4.57 -3.70
N MET A 127 14.57 -4.26 -2.80
CA MET A 127 15.60 -3.24 -3.03
C MET A 127 16.55 -3.63 -4.16
N THR A 128 17.03 -4.88 -4.17
CA THR A 128 17.88 -5.40 -5.24
C THR A 128 17.21 -5.29 -6.60
N ALA A 129 15.94 -5.68 -6.70
CA ALA A 129 15.16 -5.58 -7.92
C ALA A 129 14.96 -4.11 -8.37
N ALA A 130 14.70 -3.21 -7.43
CA ALA A 130 14.55 -1.78 -7.70
C ALA A 130 15.84 -1.17 -8.26
N ILE A 131 16.99 -1.45 -7.63
CA ILE A 131 18.31 -1.01 -8.09
C ILE A 131 18.59 -1.57 -9.49
N ALA A 132 18.36 -2.87 -9.71
CA ALA A 132 18.61 -3.52 -10.98
C ALA A 132 17.72 -2.94 -12.11
N ALA A 133 16.44 -2.70 -11.84
CA ALA A 133 15.54 -2.07 -12.82
C ALA A 133 16.00 -0.66 -13.17
N GLN A 134 16.49 0.10 -12.19
CA GLN A 134 17.00 1.45 -12.40
C GLN A 134 18.33 1.42 -13.18
N CYS A 135 19.19 0.41 -12.96
CA CYS A 135 20.39 0.20 -13.79
C CYS A 135 19.99 -0.11 -15.25
N ALA A 136 18.98 -0.94 -15.49
CA ALA A 136 18.47 -1.22 -16.84
C ALA A 136 17.87 0.03 -17.51
N ARG A 137 17.28 0.95 -16.73
CA ARG A 137 16.79 2.25 -17.24
C ARG A 137 17.92 3.06 -17.90
N ARG A 138 19.12 3.04 -17.32
CA ARG A 138 20.29 3.74 -17.88
C ARG A 138 20.68 3.23 -19.27
N GLU A 139 20.30 2.00 -19.62
CA GLU A 139 20.46 1.41 -20.95
C GLU A 139 19.18 1.48 -21.82
N GLY A 140 18.15 2.20 -21.35
CA GLY A 140 16.86 2.32 -22.06
C GLY A 140 16.00 1.06 -22.03
N ARG A 141 16.30 0.11 -21.15
CA ARG A 141 15.69 -1.23 -21.09
C ARG A 141 14.84 -1.47 -19.84
N PHE A 142 14.37 -0.37 -19.19
CA PHE A 142 13.57 -0.48 -17.97
C PHE A 142 12.35 -1.38 -18.13
N TRP A 143 11.55 -1.17 -19.19
CA TRP A 143 10.28 -1.89 -19.33
C TRP A 143 10.46 -3.37 -19.68
N ASP A 144 11.56 -3.73 -20.32
CA ASP A 144 11.90 -5.13 -20.56
C ASP A 144 12.22 -5.86 -19.26
N ILE A 145 13.02 -5.24 -18.41
CA ILE A 145 13.37 -5.80 -17.10
C ILE A 145 12.17 -5.79 -16.16
N HIS A 146 11.35 -4.73 -16.19
CA HIS A 146 10.11 -4.60 -15.43
C HIS A 146 9.16 -5.79 -15.69
N ASP A 147 8.87 -6.09 -16.96
CA ASP A 147 7.98 -7.17 -17.30
C ASP A 147 8.59 -8.53 -16.91
N ARG A 148 9.92 -8.67 -17.05
CA ARG A 148 10.62 -9.89 -16.65
C ARG A 148 10.61 -10.09 -15.14
N PHE A 149 10.84 -9.06 -14.33
CA PHE A 149 10.81 -9.15 -12.86
C PHE A 149 9.42 -9.53 -12.36
N PHE A 150 8.38 -8.89 -12.85
CA PHE A 150 7.01 -9.29 -12.50
C PHE A 150 6.62 -10.68 -12.98
N SER A 151 7.28 -11.24 -14.02
CA SER A 151 7.05 -12.63 -14.41
C SER A 151 7.66 -13.64 -13.43
N GLN A 152 8.73 -13.27 -12.69
CA GLN A 152 9.52 -14.14 -11.83
C GLN A 152 9.85 -13.45 -10.48
N PRO A 153 8.87 -13.05 -9.68
CA PRO A 153 9.10 -12.22 -8.48
C PRO A 153 9.88 -12.91 -7.36
N ASP A 154 9.95 -14.24 -7.36
CA ASP A 154 10.61 -15.03 -6.31
C ASP A 154 12.14 -15.16 -6.51
N VAL A 155 12.66 -14.85 -7.68
CA VAL A 155 14.07 -15.02 -8.05
C VAL A 155 14.70 -13.68 -8.44
N LEU A 156 14.77 -12.75 -7.48
CA LEU A 156 15.28 -11.38 -7.68
C LEU A 156 16.47 -11.04 -6.77
N ASP A 157 17.22 -12.07 -6.31
CA ASP A 157 18.53 -11.89 -5.69
C ASP A 157 19.55 -11.32 -6.71
N VAL A 158 20.73 -10.88 -6.23
CA VAL A 158 21.74 -10.20 -7.06
C VAL A 158 22.14 -11.02 -8.27
N ASP A 159 22.44 -12.31 -8.08
CA ASP A 159 22.90 -13.18 -9.17
C ASP A 159 21.80 -13.37 -10.20
N SER A 160 20.57 -13.54 -9.74
CA SER A 160 19.39 -13.75 -10.59
C SER A 160 19.06 -12.51 -11.42
N VAL A 161 19.04 -11.30 -10.83
CA VAL A 161 18.75 -10.08 -11.59
C VAL A 161 19.83 -9.77 -12.61
N VAL A 162 21.11 -10.07 -12.31
CA VAL A 162 22.23 -9.94 -13.26
C VAL A 162 22.06 -10.94 -14.41
N ALA A 163 21.73 -12.21 -14.11
CA ALA A 163 21.49 -13.23 -15.14
C ALA A 163 20.29 -12.88 -16.04
N ILE A 164 19.21 -12.37 -15.44
CA ILE A 164 18.04 -11.87 -16.18
C ILE A 164 18.45 -10.74 -17.13
N GLY A 165 19.18 -9.74 -16.66
CA GLY A 165 19.66 -8.64 -17.49
C GLY A 165 20.49 -9.11 -18.68
N LYS A 166 21.44 -10.03 -18.45
CA LYS A 166 22.22 -10.65 -19.52
C LYS A 166 21.35 -11.39 -20.54
N SER A 167 20.32 -12.12 -20.08
CA SER A 167 19.38 -12.81 -20.96
C SER A 167 18.56 -11.87 -21.86
N LEU A 168 18.38 -10.64 -21.42
CA LEU A 168 17.74 -9.56 -22.16
C LEU A 168 18.71 -8.75 -23.04
N GLY A 169 20.02 -9.09 -23.04
CA GLY A 169 21.04 -8.42 -23.82
C GLY A 169 21.54 -7.10 -23.22
N LEU A 170 21.36 -6.90 -21.91
CA LEU A 170 21.99 -5.80 -21.19
C LEU A 170 23.52 -6.01 -21.10
N SER A 171 24.26 -4.91 -21.10
CA SER A 171 25.72 -4.92 -21.13
C SER A 171 26.34 -5.34 -19.78
N ASP A 172 27.68 -5.56 -19.78
CA ASP A 172 28.41 -5.80 -18.53
C ASP A 172 28.31 -4.59 -17.57
N ARG A 173 28.13 -3.39 -18.11
CA ARG A 173 27.91 -2.17 -17.32
C ARG A 173 26.65 -2.22 -16.45
N TYR A 174 25.59 -2.92 -16.93
CA TYR A 174 24.43 -3.19 -16.11
C TYR A 174 24.77 -4.03 -14.88
N ALA A 175 25.54 -5.11 -15.06
CA ALA A 175 25.94 -5.98 -13.94
C ALA A 175 26.83 -5.22 -12.93
N GLU A 176 27.78 -4.41 -13.39
CA GLU A 176 28.60 -3.54 -12.55
C GLU A 176 27.74 -2.54 -11.75
N CYS A 177 26.76 -1.90 -12.40
CA CYS A 177 25.83 -0.98 -11.78
C CYS A 177 25.01 -1.66 -10.67
N VAL A 178 24.50 -2.87 -10.92
CA VAL A 178 23.73 -3.65 -9.94
C VAL A 178 24.58 -4.01 -8.73
N ILE A 179 25.78 -4.57 -8.96
CA ILE A 179 26.70 -5.02 -7.90
C ILE A 179 27.20 -3.82 -7.07
N GLY A 180 27.51 -2.70 -7.73
CA GLY A 180 27.96 -1.47 -7.11
C GLY A 180 26.82 -0.63 -6.49
N GLU A 181 25.56 -1.06 -6.62
CA GLU A 181 24.37 -0.35 -6.14
C GLU A 181 24.33 1.14 -6.56
N GLU A 182 24.82 1.46 -7.76
CA GLU A 182 25.03 2.83 -8.23
C GLU A 182 23.72 3.66 -8.33
N THR A 183 22.56 2.99 -8.41
CA THR A 183 21.25 3.63 -8.50
C THR A 183 20.48 3.62 -7.19
N ARG A 184 21.06 3.14 -6.10
CA ARG A 184 20.41 3.11 -4.77
C ARG A 184 19.86 4.47 -4.36
N ALA A 185 20.63 5.55 -4.55
CA ALA A 185 20.20 6.90 -4.19
C ALA A 185 18.95 7.36 -4.94
N GLU A 186 18.76 6.93 -6.20
CA GLU A 186 17.58 7.21 -7.01
C GLU A 186 16.34 6.47 -6.46
N VAL A 187 16.51 5.19 -6.07
CA VAL A 187 15.46 4.40 -5.41
C VAL A 187 15.08 4.99 -4.05
N GLU A 188 16.07 5.38 -3.25
CA GLU A 188 15.81 6.02 -1.95
C GLU A 188 15.11 7.38 -2.10
N GLN A 189 15.38 8.12 -3.19
CA GLN A 189 14.63 9.35 -3.48
C GLN A 189 13.16 9.03 -3.77
N ASP A 190 12.87 7.97 -4.51
CA ASP A 190 11.49 7.53 -4.76
C ASP A 190 10.76 7.14 -3.46
N ILE A 191 11.47 6.47 -2.54
CA ILE A 191 10.94 6.13 -1.20
C ILE A 191 10.63 7.40 -0.40
N ARG A 192 11.51 8.40 -0.40
CA ARG A 192 11.28 9.69 0.28
C ARG A 192 10.07 10.40 -0.30
N ASP A 193 10.00 10.49 -1.63
CA ASP A 193 8.87 11.10 -2.35
C ASP A 193 7.54 10.39 -1.99
N ALA A 194 7.54 9.06 -1.97
CA ALA A 194 6.39 8.25 -1.58
C ALA A 194 5.93 8.55 -0.14
N THR A 195 6.88 8.60 0.78
CA THR A 195 6.62 8.89 2.19
C THR A 195 6.06 10.31 2.38
N GLU A 196 6.60 11.29 1.67
CA GLU A 196 6.15 12.70 1.71
C GLU A 196 4.69 12.84 1.29
N VAL A 197 4.26 12.08 0.28
CA VAL A 197 2.86 12.11 -0.19
C VAL A 197 1.95 11.10 0.53
N GLY A 198 2.44 10.42 1.57
CA GLY A 198 1.64 9.52 2.41
C GLY A 198 1.41 8.12 1.83
N VAL A 199 2.23 7.67 0.87
CA VAL A 199 2.20 6.29 0.38
C VAL A 199 2.69 5.37 1.49
N SER A 200 1.94 4.32 1.78
CA SER A 200 2.22 3.35 2.85
C SER A 200 2.17 1.89 2.41
N GLY A 201 1.94 1.64 1.13
CA GLY A 201 1.88 0.30 0.56
C GLY A 201 1.81 0.31 -0.96
N THR A 202 1.97 -0.87 -1.57
CA THR A 202 2.05 -1.06 -3.00
C THR A 202 0.99 -2.02 -3.56
N PRO A 203 0.53 -1.82 -4.81
CA PRO A 203 0.76 -0.62 -5.58
C PRO A 203 -0.07 0.56 -5.04
N THR A 204 0.49 1.75 -5.06
CA THR A 204 -0.28 2.99 -4.92
C THR A 204 -0.11 3.79 -6.20
N LEU A 205 -1.23 4.24 -6.77
CA LEU A 205 -1.26 4.97 -8.03
C LEU A 205 -1.66 6.42 -7.75
N MET A 206 -1.00 7.36 -8.39
CA MET A 206 -1.38 8.77 -8.35
C MET A 206 -1.70 9.24 -9.77
N VAL A 207 -2.95 9.64 -10.01
CA VAL A 207 -3.46 10.08 -11.31
C VAL A 207 -3.67 11.60 -11.26
N ASN A 208 -2.80 12.36 -11.90
CA ASN A 208 -2.83 13.83 -11.87
C ASN A 208 -2.98 14.41 -10.44
N GLY A 209 -2.37 13.76 -9.44
CA GLY A 209 -2.41 14.17 -8.03
C GLY A 209 -3.48 13.47 -7.16
N GLU A 210 -4.42 12.75 -7.75
CA GLU A 210 -5.43 11.96 -7.03
C GLU A 210 -4.96 10.53 -6.79
N PHE A 211 -5.19 9.98 -5.60
CA PHE A 211 -4.69 8.66 -5.25
C PHE A 211 -5.70 7.53 -5.44
N MET A 212 -5.16 6.38 -5.84
CA MET A 212 -5.85 5.08 -5.93
C MET A 212 -4.94 4.04 -5.26
N VAL A 213 -5.39 3.43 -4.17
CA VAL A 213 -4.60 2.44 -3.41
C VAL A 213 -4.94 1.02 -3.86
N GLY A 214 -3.92 0.19 -4.07
CA GLY A 214 -4.04 -1.20 -4.47
C GLY A 214 -4.22 -1.42 -5.98
N ALA A 215 -4.29 -2.68 -6.38
CA ALA A 215 -4.48 -3.10 -7.76
C ALA A 215 -5.92 -2.84 -8.24
N GLN A 216 -6.20 -1.61 -8.63
CA GLN A 216 -7.52 -1.15 -9.07
C GLN A 216 -7.88 -1.69 -10.46
N SER A 217 -9.20 -1.77 -10.75
CA SER A 217 -9.70 -2.21 -12.05
C SER A 217 -9.64 -1.12 -13.10
N VAL A 218 -9.70 -1.49 -14.39
CA VAL A 218 -9.78 -0.53 -15.51
C VAL A 218 -11.00 0.39 -15.38
N SER A 219 -12.13 -0.11 -14.88
CA SER A 219 -13.32 0.71 -14.66
C SER A 219 -13.08 1.79 -13.59
N ALA A 220 -12.35 1.48 -12.51
CA ALA A 220 -11.97 2.46 -11.50
C ALA A 220 -11.05 3.55 -12.09
N PHE A 221 -10.11 3.17 -12.95
CA PHE A 221 -9.27 4.13 -13.67
C PHE A 221 -10.08 5.02 -14.62
N ARG A 222 -11.05 4.46 -15.34
CA ARG A 222 -11.94 5.26 -16.20
C ARG A 222 -12.64 6.36 -15.39
N SER A 223 -13.27 5.99 -14.26
CA SER A 223 -13.91 6.97 -13.38
C SER A 223 -12.93 8.01 -12.82
N MET A 224 -11.69 7.60 -12.51
CA MET A 224 -10.66 8.52 -12.06
C MET A 224 -10.24 9.48 -13.18
N PHE A 225 -10.07 9.00 -14.41
CA PHE A 225 -9.73 9.83 -15.56
C PHE A 225 -10.81 10.89 -15.85
N GLU A 226 -12.09 10.52 -15.76
CA GLU A 226 -13.21 11.46 -15.83
C GLU A 226 -13.16 12.50 -14.72
N LYS A 227 -12.86 12.07 -13.47
CA LYS A 227 -12.74 12.96 -12.31
C LYS A 227 -11.64 14.02 -12.48
N VAL A 228 -10.48 13.64 -13.03
CA VAL A 228 -9.36 14.57 -13.22
C VAL A 228 -9.50 15.45 -14.47
N GLY A 229 -10.67 15.41 -15.13
CA GLY A 229 -11.01 16.32 -16.21
C GLY A 229 -10.38 15.97 -17.57
N ALA A 230 -10.02 14.71 -17.77
CA ALA A 230 -9.55 14.23 -19.05
C ALA A 230 -10.75 14.04 -19.99
N SER A 231 -10.94 14.96 -20.92
CA SER A 231 -11.86 14.75 -22.05
C SER A 231 -11.27 13.73 -23.01
N TYR A 232 -12.01 12.67 -23.32
CA TYR A 232 -11.59 11.59 -24.24
C TYR A 232 -12.06 11.83 -25.66
#